data_13e03bd282df1f523d7eb3355b17a751
#
_entry.id   13e03bd282df1f523d7eb3355b17a751
#
_cell.length_a   1.000
_cell.length_b   1.000
_cell.length_c   1.000
_cell.angle_alpha   90.00
_cell.angle_beta   90.00
_cell.angle_gamma   90.00
#
_symmetry.space_group_name_H-M   'P 1'
#
loop_
_entity.id
_entity.type
_entity.pdbx_description
1 polymer ?
#
loop_
_entity_poly.entity_id
_entity_poly.type
_entity_poly.pdbx_seq_one_letter_code
_entity_poly.pdbx_strand_id
1 'polypeptide(L)'
;MGANRLAGGALPLQVGAGTMATGSSWAWKPIARNALFARAYHSCDVVQGKLLLFGGLKSGEPKEPPLGDMVAFDPTLLTAETVGPNGGDRRSHHDTAVLANRWLCVVGGWDGAHRVSAVCCWDTEQGQWERWAEGPSNDPPVGLSSHTCTKVSEHELRVVGREGGLRTQRRFASIYTLRVNPATKTYWYKEEESRTASRAGHSAMLLRDAGGYQLVVFGGRDSSDCEVAGRWGKGKIHVESIHAPKMTEQLSRLVGSENGSRQAPKGLRHQSCTVVGPFAVAFGGETLTKGRDTVCNDLYVYDTRCSPPSWFRFPCSDRGQKRVGHRTCLWNDKLYLVGGFGPDGKTPCPEICVLEIP
;
A
#
# COMPACT_ATOMS: atom_id res chain seq x y z
N MET A 1 27.96 -24.08 -12.33
CA MET A 1 26.90 -24.51 -13.22
C MET A 1 25.90 -23.35 -13.31
N GLY A 2 25.74 -22.82 -14.51
CA GLY A 2 25.15 -21.50 -14.73
C GLY A 2 23.67 -21.39 -14.40
N ALA A 3 23.33 -20.39 -13.63
CA ALA A 3 21.97 -19.95 -13.42
C ALA A 3 21.47 -19.29 -14.72
N ASN A 4 20.46 -19.87 -15.34
CA ASN A 4 19.75 -19.25 -16.46
C ASN A 4 19.02 -18.00 -15.95
N ARG A 5 19.58 -16.84 -16.20
CA ARG A 5 18.88 -15.56 -16.10
C ARG A 5 17.94 -15.46 -17.33
N LEU A 6 16.67 -15.66 -17.12
CA LEU A 6 15.67 -15.23 -18.07
C LEU A 6 15.50 -13.71 -17.92
N ALA A 7 16.30 -12.97 -18.67
CA ALA A 7 16.17 -11.53 -18.79
C ALA A 7 14.95 -11.22 -19.67
N GLY A 8 13.82 -10.99 -19.07
CA GLY A 8 12.68 -10.34 -19.74
C GLY A 8 12.95 -8.83 -19.80
N GLY A 9 13.56 -8.36 -20.89
CA GLY A 9 13.74 -6.93 -21.09
C GLY A 9 12.39 -6.21 -21.16
N ALA A 10 12.20 -5.18 -20.31
CA ALA A 10 11.09 -4.25 -20.49
C ALA A 10 11.33 -3.48 -21.79
N LEU A 11 10.36 -3.53 -22.72
CA LEU A 11 10.40 -2.68 -23.89
C LEU A 11 10.11 -1.25 -23.45
N PRO A 12 10.93 -0.26 -23.82
CA PRO A 12 10.59 1.13 -23.58
C PRO A 12 9.28 1.45 -24.30
N LEU A 13 8.33 2.02 -23.57
CA LEU A 13 7.13 2.54 -24.20
C LEU A 13 7.51 3.62 -25.19
N GLN A 14 7.10 3.45 -26.45
CA GLN A 14 6.96 4.60 -27.34
C GLN A 14 5.94 5.52 -26.68
N VAL A 15 6.42 6.64 -26.19
CA VAL A 15 5.59 7.69 -25.61
C VAL A 15 4.76 8.27 -26.76
N GLY A 16 3.62 7.67 -27.00
CA GLY A 16 2.55 8.39 -27.66
C GLY A 16 2.20 9.55 -26.75
N ALA A 17 2.31 10.79 -27.23
CA ALA A 17 1.85 11.96 -26.54
C ALA A 17 0.34 11.78 -26.27
N GLY A 18 0.02 11.20 -25.11
CA GLY A 18 -1.34 11.17 -24.60
C GLY A 18 -1.75 12.61 -24.35
N THR A 19 -2.60 13.12 -25.19
CA THR A 19 -3.29 14.39 -24.98
C THR A 19 -3.97 14.31 -23.62
N MET A 20 -3.53 15.12 -22.68
CA MET A 20 -4.25 15.36 -21.42
C MET A 20 -5.70 15.67 -21.80
N ALA A 21 -6.64 14.92 -21.23
CA ALA A 21 -8.04 15.25 -21.39
C ALA A 21 -8.21 16.68 -20.90
N THR A 22 -8.72 17.55 -21.78
CA THR A 22 -8.93 18.98 -21.48
C THR A 22 -9.82 19.09 -20.25
N GLY A 23 -9.23 19.49 -19.10
CA GLY A 23 -9.95 19.72 -17.84
C GLY A 23 -9.42 19.02 -16.58
N SER A 24 -8.50 18.07 -16.65
CA SER A 24 -7.91 17.46 -15.47
C SER A 24 -6.67 18.21 -15.00
N SER A 25 -6.66 18.61 -13.71
CA SER A 25 -5.52 19.26 -13.06
C SER A 25 -4.45 18.29 -12.61
N TRP A 26 -4.62 17.00 -12.86
CA TRP A 26 -3.70 15.93 -12.51
C TRP A 26 -3.96 14.69 -13.38
N ALA A 27 -2.97 13.83 -13.50
CA ALA A 27 -3.10 12.55 -14.20
C ALA A 27 -2.05 11.55 -13.73
N TRP A 28 -2.35 10.26 -13.90
CA TRP A 28 -1.37 9.20 -13.83
C TRP A 28 -0.76 8.98 -15.20
N LYS A 29 0.54 9.23 -15.32
CA LYS A 29 1.30 9.05 -16.57
C LYS A 29 2.01 7.70 -16.57
N PRO A 30 1.69 6.78 -17.50
CA PRO A 30 2.43 5.53 -17.65
C PRO A 30 3.90 5.79 -17.99
N ILE A 31 4.80 5.12 -17.27
CA ILE A 31 6.25 5.21 -17.51
C ILE A 31 6.87 3.87 -17.88
N ALA A 32 6.24 2.75 -17.53
CA ALA A 32 6.70 1.41 -17.84
C ALA A 32 5.53 0.46 -18.00
N ARG A 33 5.70 -0.55 -18.86
CA ARG A 33 4.72 -1.61 -19.09
C ARG A 33 5.43 -2.96 -19.10
N ASN A 34 4.96 -3.89 -18.27
CA ASN A 34 5.47 -5.25 -18.23
C ASN A 34 4.41 -6.18 -17.65
N ALA A 35 4.30 -7.40 -18.16
CA ALA A 35 3.40 -8.42 -17.63
C ALA A 35 3.64 -8.73 -16.13
N LEU A 36 4.86 -8.52 -15.64
CA LEU A 36 5.21 -8.69 -14.24
C LEU A 36 4.48 -7.71 -13.31
N PHE A 37 4.02 -6.58 -13.80
CA PHE A 37 3.27 -5.59 -13.02
C PHE A 37 1.77 -5.89 -12.98
N ALA A 38 1.28 -6.79 -13.84
CA ALA A 38 -0.13 -7.12 -13.99
C ALA A 38 -0.62 -8.01 -12.83
N ARG A 39 -0.88 -7.37 -11.71
CA ARG A 39 -1.35 -7.98 -10.46
C ARG A 39 -2.12 -7.00 -9.60
N ALA A 40 -2.91 -7.50 -8.67
CA ALA A 40 -3.60 -6.69 -7.68
C ALA A 40 -3.50 -7.34 -6.29
N TYR A 41 -3.74 -6.57 -5.24
CA TYR A 41 -3.64 -7.02 -3.83
C TYR A 41 -2.24 -7.54 -3.47
N HIS A 42 -1.25 -7.03 -4.16
CA HIS A 42 0.18 -7.20 -3.94
C HIS A 42 0.71 -6.11 -3.01
N SER A 43 1.96 -6.21 -2.62
CA SER A 43 2.70 -5.13 -1.97
C SER A 43 3.66 -4.45 -2.94
N CYS A 44 3.97 -3.20 -2.66
CA CYS A 44 4.98 -2.43 -3.36
C CYS A 44 5.72 -1.54 -2.38
N ASP A 45 7.03 -1.72 -2.29
CA ASP A 45 7.89 -1.03 -1.35
C ASP A 45 9.16 -0.55 -2.03
N VAL A 46 9.73 0.55 -1.52
CA VAL A 46 11.02 1.04 -1.96
C VAL A 46 12.11 0.47 -1.07
N VAL A 47 13.03 -0.26 -1.66
CA VAL A 47 14.20 -0.83 -0.97
C VAL A 47 15.42 -0.60 -1.83
N GLN A 48 16.43 0.09 -1.29
CA GLN A 48 17.69 0.37 -1.98
C GLN A 48 17.51 1.00 -3.36
N GLY A 49 16.56 1.95 -3.48
CA GLY A 49 16.29 2.68 -4.72
C GLY A 49 15.52 1.89 -5.78
N LYS A 50 15.00 0.71 -5.48
CA LYS A 50 14.15 -0.09 -6.35
C LYS A 50 12.78 -0.27 -5.75
N LEU A 51 11.76 -0.41 -6.61
CA LEU A 51 10.41 -0.80 -6.21
C LEU A 51 10.35 -2.33 -6.21
N LEU A 52 10.05 -2.91 -5.05
CA LEU A 52 9.86 -4.35 -4.89
C LEU A 52 8.36 -4.66 -4.84
N LEU A 53 7.90 -5.46 -5.79
CA LEU A 53 6.52 -5.97 -5.85
C LEU A 53 6.51 -7.42 -5.37
N PHE A 54 5.61 -7.74 -4.46
CA PHE A 54 5.47 -9.10 -3.97
C PHE A 54 4.04 -9.58 -3.98
N GLY A 55 3.86 -10.81 -4.46
CA GLY A 55 2.59 -11.51 -4.36
C GLY A 55 1.44 -10.89 -5.15
N GLY A 56 0.26 -11.01 -4.59
CA GLY A 56 -0.98 -10.53 -5.18
C GLY A 56 -1.71 -11.58 -5.99
N LEU A 57 -2.73 -11.13 -6.71
CA LEU A 57 -3.56 -11.94 -7.59
C LEU A 57 -3.28 -11.58 -9.05
N LYS A 58 -3.15 -12.59 -9.89
CA LYS A 58 -2.93 -12.43 -11.33
C LYS A 58 -4.23 -12.12 -12.09
N SER A 59 -5.36 -12.53 -11.55
CA SER A 59 -6.68 -12.28 -12.12
C SER A 59 -7.77 -12.20 -11.05
N GLY A 60 -8.97 -11.77 -11.44
CA GLY A 60 -10.15 -11.77 -10.57
C GLY A 60 -10.85 -13.13 -10.44
N GLU A 61 -10.27 -14.21 -10.95
CA GLU A 61 -10.85 -15.54 -10.87
C GLU A 61 -10.80 -16.11 -9.43
N PRO A 62 -11.95 -16.57 -8.87
CA PRO A 62 -12.06 -16.87 -7.44
C PRO A 62 -11.16 -18.02 -6.94
N LYS A 63 -10.72 -18.90 -7.82
CA LYS A 63 -9.95 -20.10 -7.47
C LYS A 63 -8.46 -20.01 -7.79
N GLU A 64 -8.04 -18.90 -8.37
CA GLU A 64 -6.63 -18.71 -8.70
C GLU A 64 -5.79 -18.49 -7.44
N PRO A 65 -4.69 -19.27 -7.26
CA PRO A 65 -3.84 -19.10 -6.09
C PRO A 65 -3.07 -17.78 -6.16
N PRO A 66 -2.73 -17.18 -5.01
CA PRO A 66 -1.89 -16.00 -4.98
C PRO A 66 -0.53 -16.24 -5.61
N LEU A 67 0.10 -15.15 -6.06
CA LEU A 67 1.48 -15.15 -6.53
C LEU A 67 2.46 -15.23 -5.35
N GLY A 68 3.65 -15.76 -5.62
CA GLY A 68 4.73 -15.86 -4.63
C GLY A 68 6.08 -15.35 -5.15
N ASP A 69 6.07 -14.65 -6.27
CA ASP A 69 7.27 -14.06 -6.87
C ASP A 69 7.57 -12.66 -6.34
N MET A 70 8.85 -12.33 -6.29
CA MET A 70 9.36 -10.99 -6.02
C MET A 70 9.83 -10.36 -7.34
N VAL A 71 9.31 -9.18 -7.64
CA VAL A 71 9.68 -8.40 -8.82
C VAL A 71 10.38 -7.12 -8.38
N ALA A 72 11.55 -6.85 -8.93
CA ALA A 72 12.27 -5.60 -8.75
C ALA A 72 12.12 -4.72 -9.98
N PHE A 73 11.67 -3.50 -9.79
CA PHE A 73 11.61 -2.45 -10.79
C PHE A 73 12.61 -1.36 -10.47
N ASP A 74 13.49 -1.07 -11.44
CA ASP A 74 14.41 0.05 -11.35
C ASP A 74 13.77 1.29 -11.99
N PRO A 75 13.37 2.31 -11.21
CA PRO A 75 12.69 3.48 -11.74
C PRO A 75 13.59 4.44 -12.51
N THR A 76 14.91 4.28 -12.39
CA THR A 76 15.88 5.06 -13.16
C THR A 76 16.12 4.46 -14.54
N LEU A 77 16.31 3.15 -14.59
CA LEU A 77 16.56 2.41 -15.85
C LEU A 77 15.28 1.95 -16.53
N LEU A 78 14.13 2.02 -15.86
CA LEU A 78 12.82 1.51 -16.31
C LEU A 78 12.84 0.01 -16.66
N THR A 79 13.61 -0.76 -15.91
CA THR A 79 13.77 -2.21 -16.09
C THR A 79 13.09 -2.99 -14.97
N ALA A 80 12.59 -4.17 -15.30
CA ALA A 80 11.96 -5.07 -14.33
C ALA A 80 12.54 -6.47 -14.46
N GLU A 81 12.70 -7.13 -13.33
CA GLU A 81 13.15 -8.53 -13.27
C GLU A 81 12.51 -9.25 -12.10
N THR A 82 12.31 -10.54 -12.23
CA THR A 82 12.01 -11.42 -11.12
C THR A 82 13.30 -11.69 -10.36
N VAL A 83 13.32 -11.43 -9.06
CA VAL A 83 14.51 -11.60 -8.21
C VAL A 83 14.38 -12.82 -7.31
N GLY A 84 15.49 -13.52 -7.15
CA GLY A 84 15.60 -14.69 -6.29
C GLY A 84 14.95 -15.97 -6.81
N PRO A 85 15.12 -17.06 -6.05
CA PRO A 85 14.43 -18.30 -6.34
C PRO A 85 12.92 -18.12 -6.13
N ASN A 86 12.11 -18.73 -6.97
CA ASN A 86 10.66 -18.86 -6.78
C ASN A 86 10.41 -19.72 -5.53
N GLY A 87 10.45 -19.13 -4.37
CA GLY A 87 10.37 -19.83 -3.10
C GLY A 87 9.71 -19.02 -2.00
N GLY A 88 9.20 -17.84 -2.34
CA GLY A 88 8.36 -17.07 -1.45
C GLY A 88 7.03 -17.77 -1.20
N ASP A 89 6.54 -17.66 0.02
CA ASP A 89 5.19 -18.08 0.34
C ASP A 89 4.21 -17.28 -0.53
N ARG A 90 3.23 -17.96 -1.12
CA ARG A 90 2.17 -17.29 -1.89
C ARG A 90 1.33 -16.43 -0.98
N ARG A 91 1.10 -15.18 -1.35
CA ARG A 91 0.31 -14.21 -0.57
C ARG A 91 -0.44 -13.23 -1.45
N SER A 92 -1.64 -12.89 -1.01
CA SER A 92 -2.36 -11.70 -1.43
C SER A 92 -2.99 -11.03 -0.22
N HIS A 93 -3.43 -9.80 -0.35
CA HIS A 93 -4.08 -9.04 0.73
C HIS A 93 -3.23 -8.95 2.02
N HIS A 94 -1.92 -9.09 1.86
CA HIS A 94 -0.91 -8.87 2.90
C HIS A 94 -0.54 -7.39 2.97
N ASP A 95 0.19 -7.03 4.00
CA ASP A 95 0.88 -5.74 4.07
C ASP A 95 2.33 -5.93 4.47
N THR A 96 3.15 -4.92 4.31
CA THR A 96 4.59 -5.01 4.40
C THR A 96 5.19 -3.84 5.16
N ALA A 97 6.41 -4.06 5.65
CA ALA A 97 7.27 -3.00 6.17
C ALA A 97 8.73 -3.28 5.79
N VAL A 98 9.48 -2.22 5.52
CA VAL A 98 10.91 -2.29 5.22
C VAL A 98 11.71 -1.95 6.47
N LEU A 99 12.60 -2.84 6.87
CA LEU A 99 13.48 -2.67 8.02
C LEU A 99 14.92 -2.48 7.56
N ALA A 100 15.60 -1.47 8.12
CA ALA A 100 16.99 -1.14 7.86
C ALA A 100 17.34 -1.02 6.37
N ASN A 101 16.39 -0.59 5.53
CA ASN A 101 16.54 -0.54 4.07
C ASN A 101 17.10 -1.85 3.47
N ARG A 102 16.85 -2.98 4.10
CA ARG A 102 17.36 -4.30 3.74
C ARG A 102 16.28 -5.37 3.71
N TRP A 103 15.53 -5.52 4.80
CA TRP A 103 14.50 -6.56 4.91
C TRP A 103 13.12 -6.04 4.55
N LEU A 104 12.52 -6.67 3.56
CA LEU A 104 11.10 -6.49 3.25
C LEU A 104 10.31 -7.54 4.04
N CYS A 105 9.65 -7.11 5.10
CA CYS A 105 8.84 -7.99 5.94
C CYS A 105 7.41 -8.03 5.46
N VAL A 106 6.93 -9.22 5.12
CA VAL A 106 5.57 -9.53 4.70
C VAL A 106 4.79 -10.03 5.90
N VAL A 107 3.72 -9.33 6.25
CA VAL A 107 2.90 -9.59 7.43
C VAL A 107 1.52 -10.08 7.02
N GLY A 108 1.17 -11.28 7.43
CA GLY A 108 -0.16 -11.85 7.19
C GLY A 108 -0.52 -12.05 5.73
N GLY A 109 -1.79 -11.99 5.44
CA GLY A 109 -2.37 -12.15 4.11
C GLY A 109 -3.08 -13.48 3.89
N TRP A 110 -3.54 -13.68 2.66
CA TRP A 110 -4.20 -14.88 2.18
C TRP A 110 -3.18 -15.75 1.43
N ASP A 111 -3.04 -17.01 1.81
CA ASP A 111 -2.08 -17.95 1.20
C ASP A 111 -2.66 -18.83 0.08
N GLY A 112 -3.93 -18.65 -0.22
CA GLY A 112 -4.70 -19.48 -1.16
C GLY A 112 -5.66 -20.44 -0.46
N ALA A 113 -5.48 -20.69 0.83
CA ALA A 113 -6.32 -21.55 1.64
C ALA A 113 -6.75 -20.89 2.96
N HIS A 114 -5.86 -20.17 3.61
CA HIS A 114 -6.08 -19.56 4.92
C HIS A 114 -5.58 -18.12 4.99
N ARG A 115 -6.16 -17.35 5.91
CA ARG A 115 -5.57 -16.12 6.40
C ARG A 115 -4.49 -16.49 7.41
N VAL A 116 -3.33 -15.85 7.30
CA VAL A 116 -2.19 -16.15 8.16
C VAL A 116 -1.76 -14.93 8.96
N SER A 117 -0.97 -15.14 9.99
CA SER A 117 -0.34 -14.09 10.80
C SER A 117 1.18 -14.14 10.74
N ALA A 118 1.73 -15.07 9.98
CA ALA A 118 3.18 -15.27 9.85
C ALA A 118 3.89 -14.02 9.30
N VAL A 119 5.14 -13.85 9.72
CA VAL A 119 6.05 -12.83 9.22
C VAL A 119 7.17 -13.52 8.44
N CYS A 120 7.26 -13.22 7.15
CA CYS A 120 8.31 -13.68 6.25
C CYS A 120 9.07 -12.47 5.74
N CYS A 121 10.39 -12.53 5.69
CA CYS A 121 11.19 -11.39 5.25
C CYS A 121 12.06 -11.76 4.05
N TRP A 122 12.07 -10.87 3.07
CA TRP A 122 13.02 -10.91 1.97
C TRP A 122 14.26 -10.13 2.38
N ASP A 123 15.41 -10.83 2.42
CA ASP A 123 16.69 -10.20 2.63
C ASP A 123 17.28 -9.74 1.29
N THR A 124 17.28 -8.44 1.04
CA THR A 124 17.76 -7.88 -0.23
C THR A 124 19.26 -8.03 -0.43
N GLU A 125 20.03 -8.12 0.64
CA GLU A 125 21.49 -8.33 0.56
C GLU A 125 21.84 -9.78 0.20
N GLN A 126 21.14 -10.74 0.80
CA GLN A 126 21.37 -12.18 0.56
C GLN A 126 20.57 -12.70 -0.64
N GLY A 127 19.54 -11.96 -1.09
CA GLY A 127 18.68 -12.36 -2.19
C GLY A 127 17.86 -13.62 -1.89
N GLN A 128 17.37 -13.76 -0.66
CA GLN A 128 16.64 -14.94 -0.23
C GLN A 128 15.53 -14.62 0.76
N TRP A 129 14.52 -15.51 0.80
CA TRP A 129 13.46 -15.49 1.78
C TRP A 129 13.92 -16.09 3.11
N GLU A 130 13.49 -15.47 4.20
CA GLU A 130 13.71 -15.93 5.56
C GLU A 130 12.37 -15.98 6.31
N ARG A 131 12.08 -17.11 6.95
CA ARG A 131 10.98 -17.20 7.92
C ARG A 131 11.52 -16.82 9.28
N TRP A 132 11.01 -15.74 9.83
CA TRP A 132 11.38 -15.34 11.17
C TRP A 132 10.62 -16.16 12.20
N ALA A 133 11.26 -16.42 13.34
CA ALA A 133 10.71 -17.26 14.39
C ALA A 133 9.83 -16.44 15.35
N GLU A 134 8.82 -17.10 15.90
CA GLU A 134 8.00 -16.51 16.95
C GLU A 134 8.80 -16.36 18.24
N GLY A 135 8.72 -15.18 18.84
CA GLY A 135 9.30 -14.94 20.17
C GLY A 135 8.46 -15.57 21.29
N PRO A 136 9.01 -15.67 22.50
CA PRO A 136 8.41 -16.45 23.60
C PRO A 136 7.09 -15.85 24.14
N SER A 137 6.81 -14.60 23.90
CA SER A 137 5.59 -13.91 24.35
C SER A 137 4.61 -13.62 23.21
N ASN A 138 4.63 -14.44 22.16
CA ASN A 138 3.81 -14.21 20.99
C ASN A 138 2.32 -14.49 21.29
N ASP A 139 1.49 -13.50 20.99
CA ASP A 139 0.03 -13.57 21.03
C ASP A 139 -0.54 -13.20 19.66
N PRO A 140 -0.43 -14.12 18.68
CA PRO A 140 -0.73 -13.82 17.28
C PRO A 140 -2.22 -13.74 17.03
N PRO A 141 -2.65 -12.89 16.07
CA PRO A 141 -4.01 -12.96 15.55
C PRO A 141 -4.24 -14.32 14.88
N VAL A 142 -5.49 -14.77 14.87
CA VAL A 142 -5.89 -16.02 14.21
C VAL A 142 -5.55 -15.99 12.71
N GLY A 143 -5.69 -14.84 12.07
CA GLY A 143 -5.30 -14.62 10.70
C GLY A 143 -5.72 -13.23 10.24
N LEU A 144 -4.92 -12.62 9.37
CA LEU A 144 -5.09 -11.27 8.87
C LEU A 144 -5.12 -11.26 7.34
N SER A 145 -6.06 -10.53 6.77
CA SER A 145 -6.04 -10.15 5.35
C SER A 145 -6.73 -8.80 5.16
N SER A 146 -6.27 -8.02 4.20
CA SER A 146 -6.74 -6.63 3.97
C SER A 146 -6.58 -5.73 5.20
N HIS A 147 -5.62 -6.06 6.04
CA HIS A 147 -5.16 -5.27 7.18
C HIS A 147 -4.11 -4.25 6.74
N THR A 148 -3.75 -3.35 7.63
CA THR A 148 -2.61 -2.45 7.46
C THR A 148 -1.51 -2.78 8.45
N CYS A 149 -0.27 -2.62 8.01
CA CYS A 149 0.93 -2.75 8.81
C CYS A 149 1.76 -1.48 8.63
N THR A 150 1.93 -0.71 9.68
CA THR A 150 2.62 0.57 9.64
C THR A 150 3.86 0.53 10.51
N LYS A 151 5.01 0.80 9.93
CA LYS A 151 6.29 0.91 10.65
C LYS A 151 6.26 2.15 11.53
N VAL A 152 6.51 1.96 12.82
CA VAL A 152 6.66 3.04 13.81
C VAL A 152 8.09 3.16 14.31
N SER A 153 8.89 2.10 14.18
CA SER A 153 10.34 2.10 14.39
C SER A 153 10.98 0.90 13.69
N GLU A 154 12.30 0.79 13.72
CA GLU A 154 13.00 -0.39 13.16
C GLU A 154 12.69 -1.70 13.91
N HIS A 155 12.02 -1.63 15.07
CA HIS A 155 11.70 -2.77 15.91
C HIS A 155 10.21 -2.90 16.21
N GLU A 156 9.36 -2.01 15.70
CA GLU A 156 7.95 -2.01 16.03
C GLU A 156 7.10 -1.62 14.83
N LEU A 157 6.09 -2.43 14.59
CA LEU A 157 5.06 -2.21 13.58
C LEU A 157 3.70 -2.13 14.27
N ARG A 158 2.79 -1.32 13.75
CA ARG A 158 1.40 -1.28 14.18
C ARG A 158 0.52 -1.95 13.14
N VAL A 159 -0.20 -2.99 13.56
CA VAL A 159 -1.11 -3.76 12.72
C VAL A 159 -2.55 -3.43 13.09
N VAL A 160 -3.34 -3.04 12.10
CA VAL A 160 -4.76 -2.73 12.29
C VAL A 160 -5.59 -3.49 11.28
N GLY A 161 -6.63 -4.18 11.74
CA GLY A 161 -7.49 -4.89 10.83
C GLY A 161 -8.64 -5.62 11.50
N ARG A 162 -9.26 -6.49 10.71
CA ARG A 162 -10.25 -7.44 11.18
C ARG A 162 -9.57 -8.79 11.29
N GLU A 163 -9.62 -9.37 12.46
CA GLU A 163 -9.19 -10.73 12.69
C GLU A 163 -10.26 -11.72 12.23
N GLY A 164 -9.84 -12.79 11.56
CA GLY A 164 -10.74 -13.84 11.11
C GLY A 164 -11.49 -13.52 9.82
N GLY A 165 -12.51 -14.33 9.54
CA GLY A 165 -13.28 -14.23 8.30
C GLY A 165 -14.46 -13.26 8.36
N LEU A 166 -15.16 -13.14 7.23
CA LEU A 166 -16.38 -12.32 7.10
C LEU A 166 -17.50 -12.70 8.07
N ARG A 167 -17.47 -13.92 8.60
CA ARG A 167 -18.47 -14.43 9.56
C ARG A 167 -18.22 -13.98 11.00
N THR A 168 -17.01 -13.51 11.30
CA THR A 168 -16.66 -13.02 12.64
C THR A 168 -16.89 -11.53 12.68
N GLN A 169 -18.07 -11.11 13.09
CA GLN A 169 -18.40 -9.71 13.28
C GLN A 169 -17.89 -9.26 14.64
N ARG A 170 -16.79 -8.52 14.64
CA ARG A 170 -16.29 -7.81 15.81
C ARG A 170 -16.69 -6.33 15.72
N ARG A 171 -17.11 -5.76 16.83
CA ARG A 171 -17.45 -4.33 16.92
C ARG A 171 -16.21 -3.45 16.71
N PHE A 172 -15.08 -3.88 17.27
CA PHE A 172 -13.82 -3.14 17.18
C PHE A 172 -12.82 -3.84 16.31
N ALA A 173 -11.96 -3.04 15.68
CA ALA A 173 -10.81 -3.53 14.95
C ALA A 173 -9.85 -4.25 15.90
N SER A 174 -9.16 -5.26 15.39
CA SER A 174 -8.02 -5.83 16.08
C SER A 174 -6.80 -4.94 15.84
N ILE A 175 -6.16 -4.51 16.91
CA ILE A 175 -4.95 -3.70 16.86
C ILE A 175 -3.85 -4.46 17.58
N TYR A 176 -2.72 -4.63 16.92
CA TYR A 176 -1.54 -5.30 17.46
C TYR A 176 -0.31 -4.40 17.36
N THR A 177 0.49 -4.44 18.41
CA THR A 177 1.90 -4.08 18.33
C THR A 177 2.64 -5.33 17.87
N LEU A 178 3.26 -5.28 16.69
CA LEU A 178 4.12 -6.34 16.19
C LEU A 178 5.58 -5.90 16.41
N ARG A 179 6.24 -6.56 17.33
CA ARG A 179 7.66 -6.34 17.57
C ARG A 179 8.49 -7.24 16.69
N VAL A 180 9.51 -6.70 16.10
CA VAL A 180 10.42 -7.38 15.18
C VAL A 180 11.87 -7.13 15.60
N ASN A 181 12.68 -8.17 15.52
CA ASN A 181 14.09 -8.07 15.80
C ASN A 181 14.90 -8.65 14.64
N PRO A 182 15.46 -7.79 13.76
CA PRO A 182 16.26 -8.24 12.63
C PRO A 182 17.53 -8.98 13.02
N ALA A 183 18.13 -8.65 14.17
CA ALA A 183 19.34 -9.28 14.63
C ALA A 183 19.14 -10.77 15.01
N THR A 184 18.02 -11.08 15.63
CA THR A 184 17.66 -12.45 16.01
C THR A 184 16.69 -13.12 15.05
N LYS A 185 16.15 -12.38 14.09
CA LYS A 185 15.12 -12.84 13.13
C LYS A 185 13.92 -13.42 13.84
N THR A 186 13.42 -12.68 14.82
CA THR A 186 12.27 -13.03 15.63
C THR A 186 11.20 -11.95 15.61
N TYR A 187 9.97 -12.35 15.83
CA TYR A 187 8.83 -11.44 15.96
C TYR A 187 7.86 -11.92 17.02
N TRP A 188 7.05 -11.00 17.56
CA TRP A 188 5.91 -11.34 18.42
C TRP A 188 4.84 -10.27 18.38
N TYR A 189 3.60 -10.71 18.45
CA TYR A 189 2.43 -9.87 18.53
C TYR A 189 2.03 -9.63 19.97
N LYS A 190 1.55 -8.43 20.22
CA LYS A 190 0.82 -8.08 21.43
C LYS A 190 -0.47 -7.37 21.04
N GLU A 191 -1.61 -7.91 21.46
CA GLU A 191 -2.90 -7.26 21.25
C GLU A 191 -2.98 -5.98 22.08
N GLU A 192 -3.45 -4.91 21.46
CA GLU A 192 -3.70 -3.63 22.09
C GLU A 192 -5.21 -3.41 22.27
N GLU A 193 -5.58 -2.67 23.28
CA GLU A 193 -6.96 -2.26 23.47
C GLU A 193 -7.42 -1.36 22.33
N SER A 194 -8.58 -1.66 21.75
CA SER A 194 -9.08 -0.95 20.57
C SER A 194 -10.50 -0.44 20.80
N ARG A 195 -10.71 0.82 20.42
CA ARG A 195 -12.04 1.43 20.26
C ARG A 195 -12.33 1.83 18.83
N THR A 196 -11.39 1.56 17.93
CA THR A 196 -11.51 1.81 16.49
C THR A 196 -12.51 0.84 15.88
N ALA A 197 -13.39 1.30 15.01
CA ALA A 197 -14.37 0.45 14.37
C ALA A 197 -13.71 -0.65 13.54
N SER A 198 -14.32 -1.83 13.54
CA SER A 198 -13.82 -2.97 12.75
C SER A 198 -13.81 -2.65 11.26
N ARG A 199 -12.68 -2.90 10.61
CA ARG A 199 -12.49 -2.58 9.20
C ARG A 199 -11.49 -3.50 8.51
N ALA A 200 -11.66 -3.64 7.21
CA ALA A 200 -10.73 -4.34 6.32
C ALA A 200 -10.73 -3.67 4.95
N GLY A 201 -9.59 -3.65 4.26
CA GLY A 201 -9.43 -2.89 3.03
C GLY A 201 -9.34 -1.37 3.25
N HIS A 202 -9.10 -0.97 4.49
CA HIS A 202 -8.85 0.40 4.91
C HIS A 202 -7.42 0.84 4.55
N SER A 203 -7.16 2.12 4.72
CA SER A 203 -5.81 2.69 4.67
C SER A 203 -5.38 3.22 6.03
N ALA A 204 -4.07 3.29 6.23
CA ALA A 204 -3.45 3.85 7.42
C ALA A 204 -2.43 4.93 7.05
N MET A 205 -2.39 5.99 7.82
CA MET A 205 -1.48 7.14 7.64
C MET A 205 -0.81 7.43 8.97
N LEU A 206 0.53 7.37 9.00
CA LEU A 206 1.29 7.85 10.15
C LEU A 206 1.58 9.33 9.95
N LEU A 207 0.93 10.17 10.73
CA LEU A 207 0.99 11.62 10.59
C LEU A 207 1.73 12.24 11.78
N ARG A 208 2.52 13.25 11.51
CA ARG A 208 3.20 14.05 12.53
C ARG A 208 2.35 15.25 12.91
N ASP A 209 2.21 15.48 14.21
CA ASP A 209 1.59 16.67 14.75
C ASP A 209 2.49 17.38 15.80
N ALA A 210 1.99 18.44 16.42
CA ALA A 210 2.75 19.18 17.43
C ALA A 210 3.08 18.33 18.68
N GLY A 211 2.28 17.32 18.98
CA GLY A 211 2.43 16.42 20.13
C GLY A 211 3.27 15.17 19.87
N GLY A 212 3.58 14.87 18.60
CA GLY A 212 4.28 13.65 18.21
C GLY A 212 3.74 13.05 16.92
N TYR A 213 3.35 11.79 16.96
CA TYR A 213 2.79 11.06 15.83
C TYR A 213 1.43 10.46 16.18
N GLN A 214 0.57 10.39 15.19
CA GLN A 214 -0.68 9.64 15.26
C GLN A 214 -0.83 8.73 14.05
N LEU A 215 -1.35 7.54 14.28
CA LEU A 215 -1.78 6.64 13.22
C LEU A 215 -3.27 6.86 12.99
N VAL A 216 -3.62 7.34 11.81
CA VAL A 216 -5.00 7.54 11.39
C VAL A 216 -5.36 6.48 10.37
N VAL A 217 -6.46 5.79 10.58
CA VAL A 217 -7.03 4.83 9.64
C VAL A 217 -8.32 5.38 9.06
N PHE A 218 -8.60 5.08 7.80
CA PHE A 218 -9.82 5.53 7.14
C PHE A 218 -10.32 4.51 6.11
N GLY A 219 -11.61 4.57 5.86
CA GLY A 219 -12.25 3.70 4.89
C GLY A 219 -12.32 2.25 5.35
N GLY A 220 -12.41 1.38 4.37
CA GLY A 220 -12.57 -0.05 4.57
C GLY A 220 -14.02 -0.49 4.59
N ARG A 221 -14.21 -1.80 4.58
CA ARG A 221 -15.55 -2.40 4.71
C ARG A 221 -16.11 -2.08 6.10
N ASP A 222 -17.37 -1.70 6.15
CA ASP A 222 -18.15 -1.40 7.35
C ASP A 222 -17.78 -0.10 8.09
N SER A 223 -16.82 0.68 7.58
CA SER A 223 -16.51 1.99 8.14
C SER A 223 -15.97 2.94 7.07
N SER A 224 -16.47 4.17 7.08
CA SER A 224 -16.01 5.24 6.19
C SER A 224 -15.24 6.35 6.93
N ASP A 225 -15.26 6.32 8.25
CA ASP A 225 -14.72 7.42 9.05
C ASP A 225 -13.20 7.33 9.21
N CYS A 226 -12.59 8.49 9.48
CA CYS A 226 -11.22 8.58 9.96
C CYS A 226 -11.19 8.37 11.47
N GLU A 227 -10.36 7.44 11.93
CA GLU A 227 -10.20 7.16 13.34
C GLU A 227 -8.71 7.06 13.71
N VAL A 228 -8.40 7.42 14.96
CA VAL A 228 -7.04 7.30 15.47
C VAL A 228 -6.83 5.92 16.07
N ALA A 229 -5.88 5.18 15.49
CA ALA A 229 -5.52 3.82 15.91
C ALA A 229 -4.24 3.76 16.76
N GLY A 230 -3.65 4.88 17.07
CA GLY A 230 -2.48 4.98 17.93
C GLY A 230 -1.93 6.40 18.01
N ARG A 231 -1.31 6.71 19.15
CA ARG A 231 -0.62 7.98 19.40
C ARG A 231 0.71 7.73 20.08
N TRP A 232 1.70 8.50 19.70
CA TRP A 232 3.04 8.44 20.29
C TRP A 232 3.55 9.85 20.52
N GLY A 233 4.05 10.13 21.72
CA GLY A 233 4.64 11.40 22.07
C GLY A 233 5.95 11.68 21.34
N LYS A 234 6.43 12.91 21.45
CA LYS A 234 7.72 13.32 20.87
C LYS A 234 8.85 12.42 21.36
N GLY A 235 9.72 12.00 20.44
CA GLY A 235 10.87 11.16 20.71
C GLY A 235 10.57 9.68 20.92
N LYS A 236 9.30 9.25 20.81
CA LYS A 236 8.90 7.84 20.92
C LYS A 236 8.93 7.09 19.60
N ILE A 237 8.87 7.80 18.49
CA ILE A 237 8.92 7.26 17.13
C ILE A 237 10.08 7.88 16.39
N HIS A 238 10.86 7.02 15.72
CA HIS A 238 11.87 7.40 14.76
C HIS A 238 11.52 6.76 13.42
N VAL A 239 10.81 7.50 12.59
CA VAL A 239 10.55 7.14 11.20
C VAL A 239 11.25 8.15 10.32
N GLU A 240 12.04 7.67 9.38
CA GLU A 240 12.66 8.55 8.38
C GLU A 240 11.56 9.25 7.58
N SER A 241 11.62 10.57 7.59
CA SER A 241 10.78 11.40 6.76
C SER A 241 11.31 11.36 5.33
N ILE A 242 10.52 10.86 4.40
CA ILE A 242 10.88 10.88 2.98
C ILE A 242 10.79 12.34 2.50
N HIS A 243 11.93 12.86 2.05
CA HIS A 243 12.01 14.23 1.54
C HIS A 243 11.44 14.30 0.12
N ALA A 244 10.34 15.03 -0.06
CA ALA A 244 9.66 15.20 -1.33
C ALA A 244 9.16 16.65 -1.52
N PRO A 245 10.08 17.61 -1.67
CA PRO A 245 9.73 19.04 -1.70
C PRO A 245 8.92 19.41 -2.94
N LYS A 246 9.27 18.87 -4.10
CA LYS A 246 8.58 19.15 -5.36
C LYS A 246 7.15 18.60 -5.36
N MET A 247 6.97 17.36 -4.96
CA MET A 247 5.66 16.74 -4.86
C MET A 247 4.79 17.43 -3.80
N THR A 248 5.37 17.83 -2.68
CA THR A 248 4.70 18.62 -1.63
C THR A 248 4.22 19.96 -2.15
N GLU A 249 5.05 20.67 -2.93
CA GLU A 249 4.66 21.95 -3.57
C GLU A 249 3.53 21.76 -4.58
N GLN A 250 3.63 20.72 -5.42
CA GLN A 250 2.60 20.41 -6.41
C GLN A 250 1.25 20.08 -5.74
N LEU A 251 1.24 19.30 -4.67
CA LEU A 251 0.04 18.98 -3.89
C LEU A 251 -0.52 20.23 -3.22
N SER A 252 0.33 21.11 -2.70
CA SER A 252 -0.09 22.39 -2.11
C SER A 252 -0.81 23.28 -3.13
N ARG A 253 -0.29 23.35 -4.34
CA ARG A 253 -0.95 24.09 -5.43
C ARG A 253 -2.27 23.45 -5.83
N LEU A 254 -2.30 22.11 -5.93
CA LEU A 254 -3.53 21.38 -6.26
C LEU A 254 -4.64 21.63 -5.24
N VAL A 255 -4.32 21.54 -3.96
CA VAL A 255 -5.27 21.80 -2.86
C VAL A 255 -5.75 23.26 -2.85
N GLY A 256 -4.89 24.19 -3.20
CA GLY A 256 -5.24 25.61 -3.30
C GLY A 256 -6.00 26.00 -4.59
N SER A 257 -6.17 25.05 -5.53
CA SER A 257 -6.89 25.30 -6.78
C SER A 257 -8.41 25.15 -6.60
N GLU A 258 -9.18 25.72 -7.53
CA GLU A 258 -10.64 25.59 -7.56
C GLU A 258 -11.12 24.25 -8.15
N ASN A 259 -10.20 23.36 -8.53
CA ASN A 259 -10.52 22.11 -9.22
C ASN A 259 -10.98 20.99 -8.27
N GLY A 260 -10.83 21.17 -6.97
CA GLY A 260 -11.23 20.23 -5.94
C GLY A 260 -12.44 20.68 -5.15
N SER A 261 -13.06 19.73 -4.48
CA SER A 261 -14.12 19.98 -3.51
C SER A 261 -13.73 19.48 -2.13
N ARG A 262 -14.16 20.17 -1.08
CA ARG A 262 -14.03 19.67 0.30
C ARG A 262 -14.94 18.50 0.49
N GLN A 263 -14.40 17.28 0.41
CA GLN A 263 -15.14 16.04 0.53
C GLN A 263 -14.23 14.93 1.00
N ALA A 264 -14.63 14.21 2.05
CA ALA A 264 -13.98 13.00 2.50
C ALA A 264 -14.40 11.78 1.64
N PRO A 265 -13.52 10.77 1.51
CA PRO A 265 -13.91 9.49 0.91
C PRO A 265 -15.02 8.84 1.72
N LYS A 266 -15.97 8.19 1.03
CA LYS A 266 -17.08 7.46 1.65
C LYS A 266 -17.08 6.00 1.24
N GLY A 267 -17.06 5.09 2.21
CA GLY A 267 -17.18 3.66 1.98
C GLY A 267 -16.08 3.09 1.07
N LEU A 268 -14.96 3.76 0.97
CA LEU A 268 -13.85 3.42 0.09
C LEU A 268 -13.02 2.31 0.69
N ARG A 269 -12.73 1.27 -0.09
CA ARG A 269 -11.89 0.15 0.31
C ARG A 269 -10.92 -0.24 -0.79
N HIS A 270 -9.79 -0.85 -0.42
CA HIS A 270 -8.72 -1.28 -1.33
C HIS A 270 -8.16 -0.14 -2.20
N GLN A 271 -8.25 1.08 -1.70
CA GLN A 271 -7.55 2.25 -2.20
C GLN A 271 -6.09 2.22 -1.78
N SER A 272 -5.26 2.96 -2.49
CA SER A 272 -3.91 3.29 -2.04
C SER A 272 -3.91 4.54 -1.17
N CYS A 273 -2.91 4.65 -0.31
CA CYS A 273 -2.64 5.86 0.46
C CYS A 273 -1.15 6.00 0.73
N THR A 274 -0.60 7.17 0.44
CA THR A 274 0.80 7.51 0.69
C THR A 274 0.91 8.88 1.33
N VAL A 275 1.69 8.98 2.40
CA VAL A 275 1.99 10.26 3.06
C VAL A 275 3.10 10.99 2.32
N VAL A 276 2.85 12.25 1.97
CA VAL A 276 3.79 13.13 1.28
C VAL A 276 3.86 14.45 2.03
N GLY A 277 4.88 14.63 2.87
CA GLY A 277 5.00 15.81 3.73
C GLY A 277 3.77 15.97 4.63
N PRO A 278 3.12 17.16 4.61
CA PRO A 278 1.91 17.40 5.41
C PRO A 278 0.64 16.81 4.80
N PHE A 279 0.74 16.10 3.67
CA PHE A 279 -0.40 15.54 2.95
C PHE A 279 -0.42 14.02 3.03
N ALA A 280 -1.63 13.45 2.96
CA ALA A 280 -1.81 12.05 2.59
C ALA A 280 -2.61 11.99 1.28
N VAL A 281 -2.11 11.21 0.33
CA VAL A 281 -2.70 11.06 -1.00
C VAL A 281 -3.34 9.69 -1.10
N ALA A 282 -4.65 9.66 -1.25
CA ALA A 282 -5.42 8.43 -1.47
C ALA A 282 -5.96 8.40 -2.90
N PHE A 283 -5.91 7.23 -3.52
CA PHE A 283 -6.35 7.06 -4.91
C PHE A 283 -7.11 5.77 -5.12
N GLY A 284 -8.13 5.84 -5.97
CA GLY A 284 -8.84 4.68 -6.46
C GLY A 284 -9.61 3.93 -5.37
N GLY A 285 -9.58 2.62 -5.46
CA GLY A 285 -10.37 1.75 -4.60
C GLY A 285 -11.72 1.42 -5.19
N GLU A 286 -12.59 0.88 -4.36
CA GLU A 286 -13.95 0.57 -4.76
C GLU A 286 -14.96 0.98 -3.69
N THR A 287 -16.17 1.29 -4.12
CA THR A 287 -17.31 1.58 -3.25
C THR A 287 -18.48 0.70 -3.59
N LEU A 288 -19.39 0.48 -2.64
CA LEU A 288 -20.65 -0.19 -2.89
C LEU A 288 -21.67 0.83 -3.43
N THR A 289 -22.01 0.74 -4.70
CA THR A 289 -22.98 1.61 -5.35
C THR A 289 -24.14 0.78 -5.85
N LYS A 290 -25.37 1.07 -5.38
CA LYS A 290 -26.60 0.34 -5.75
C LYS A 290 -26.45 -1.19 -5.65
N GLY A 291 -25.81 -1.67 -4.58
CA GLY A 291 -25.58 -3.09 -4.33
C GLY A 291 -24.48 -3.74 -5.18
N ARG A 292 -23.69 -2.96 -5.91
CA ARG A 292 -22.55 -3.44 -6.71
C ARG A 292 -21.26 -2.73 -6.32
N ASP A 293 -20.17 -3.48 -6.31
CA ASP A 293 -18.83 -2.91 -6.16
C ASP A 293 -18.50 -2.11 -7.41
N THR A 294 -18.08 -0.85 -7.20
CA THR A 294 -17.74 0.09 -8.27
C THR A 294 -16.32 0.58 -8.08
N VAL A 295 -15.48 0.33 -9.07
CA VAL A 295 -14.09 0.79 -9.07
C VAL A 295 -14.03 2.30 -9.31
N CYS A 296 -13.20 2.98 -8.54
CA CYS A 296 -13.07 4.43 -8.50
C CYS A 296 -11.75 4.91 -9.12
N ASN A 297 -11.72 6.19 -9.47
CA ASN A 297 -10.54 6.89 -9.98
C ASN A 297 -10.37 8.30 -9.36
N ASP A 298 -11.04 8.57 -8.26
CA ASP A 298 -10.89 9.85 -7.56
C ASP A 298 -9.55 9.91 -6.84
N LEU A 299 -8.93 11.08 -6.88
CA LEU A 299 -7.80 11.45 -6.05
C LEU A 299 -8.32 12.21 -4.83
N TYR A 300 -7.91 11.78 -3.65
CA TYR A 300 -8.19 12.48 -2.40
C TYR A 300 -6.88 12.93 -1.76
N VAL A 301 -6.87 14.15 -1.28
CA VAL A 301 -5.74 14.70 -0.53
C VAL A 301 -6.21 15.11 0.85
N TYR A 302 -5.59 14.53 1.87
CA TYR A 302 -5.80 14.88 3.28
C TYR A 302 -4.75 15.92 3.67
N ASP A 303 -5.19 17.13 3.98
CA ASP A 303 -4.32 18.26 4.32
C ASP A 303 -4.25 18.47 5.83
N THR A 304 -3.12 18.14 6.44
CA THR A 304 -2.88 18.28 7.88
C THR A 304 -2.48 19.70 8.29
N ARG A 305 -2.28 20.62 7.36
CA ARG A 305 -1.99 22.02 7.66
C ARG A 305 -3.22 22.79 8.17
N CYS A 306 -4.41 22.26 7.83
CA CYS A 306 -5.67 22.78 8.36
C CYS A 306 -5.90 22.29 9.80
N SER A 307 -6.62 23.05 10.60
CA SER A 307 -7.06 22.65 11.95
C SER A 307 -8.58 22.81 12.09
N PRO A 308 -9.34 21.71 12.11
CA PRO A 308 -8.93 20.30 11.93
C PRO A 308 -8.46 19.99 10.50
N PRO A 309 -7.72 18.89 10.28
CA PRO A 309 -7.33 18.45 8.95
C PRO A 309 -8.53 18.24 8.03
N SER A 310 -8.34 18.51 6.75
CA SER A 310 -9.43 18.46 5.76
C SER A 310 -9.11 17.56 4.59
N TRP A 311 -10.14 16.88 4.07
CA TRP A 311 -10.11 16.13 2.83
C TRP A 311 -10.51 17.00 1.65
N PHE A 312 -9.77 16.84 0.55
CA PHE A 312 -10.11 17.43 -0.76
C PHE A 312 -10.22 16.30 -1.79
N ARG A 313 -11.28 16.33 -2.57
CA ARG A 313 -11.54 15.41 -3.66
C ARG A 313 -11.26 16.06 -5.00
N PHE A 314 -10.52 15.35 -5.85
CA PHE A 314 -10.22 15.76 -7.23
C PHE A 314 -10.71 14.65 -8.17
N PRO A 315 -11.88 14.82 -8.81
CA PRO A 315 -12.44 13.82 -9.69
C PRO A 315 -11.64 13.70 -10.98
N CYS A 316 -11.70 12.51 -11.59
CA CYS A 316 -11.10 12.23 -12.89
C CYS A 316 -12.17 11.73 -13.85
N SER A 317 -12.22 12.28 -15.06
CA SER A 317 -13.13 11.85 -16.11
C SER A 317 -12.64 10.61 -16.88
N ASP A 318 -11.35 10.33 -16.82
CA ASP A 318 -10.75 9.19 -17.52
C ASP A 318 -11.03 7.87 -16.78
N ARG A 319 -11.97 7.11 -17.33
CA ARG A 319 -12.34 5.79 -16.82
C ARG A 319 -11.20 4.77 -16.88
N GLY A 320 -10.25 4.95 -17.78
CA GLY A 320 -9.07 4.09 -17.90
C GLY A 320 -8.15 4.15 -16.68
N GLN A 321 -8.27 5.19 -15.87
CA GLN A 321 -7.50 5.34 -14.62
C GLN A 321 -8.15 4.70 -13.40
N LYS A 322 -9.32 4.09 -13.50
CA LYS A 322 -9.94 3.36 -12.40
C LYS A 322 -9.08 2.18 -11.97
N ARG A 323 -8.85 2.07 -10.67
CA ARG A 323 -8.00 1.03 -10.06
C ARG A 323 -8.54 0.58 -8.71
N VAL A 324 -8.37 -0.71 -8.42
CA VAL A 324 -8.61 -1.31 -7.11
C VAL A 324 -7.53 -2.36 -6.82
N GLY A 325 -7.11 -2.46 -5.57
CA GLY A 325 -6.04 -3.40 -5.18
C GLY A 325 -4.66 -3.05 -5.72
N HIS A 326 -4.47 -1.82 -6.18
CA HIS A 326 -3.20 -1.23 -6.58
C HIS A 326 -2.40 -0.76 -5.36
N ARG A 327 -1.14 -0.38 -5.59
CA ARG A 327 -0.30 0.25 -4.57
C ARG A 327 0.32 1.54 -5.10
N THR A 328 0.54 2.47 -4.19
CA THR A 328 1.35 3.66 -4.44
C THR A 328 2.55 3.69 -3.51
N CYS A 329 3.63 4.25 -3.97
CA CYS A 329 4.83 4.50 -3.17
C CYS A 329 5.53 5.79 -3.61
N LEU A 330 6.20 6.43 -2.66
CA LEU A 330 6.93 7.67 -2.87
C LEU A 330 8.42 7.37 -2.96
N TRP A 331 9.05 7.76 -4.05
CA TRP A 331 10.48 7.65 -4.23
C TRP A 331 11.01 8.77 -5.14
N ASN A 332 12.15 9.32 -4.77
CA ASN A 332 12.83 10.38 -5.53
C ASN A 332 11.89 11.51 -5.98
N ASP A 333 11.12 12.01 -5.03
CA ASP A 333 10.17 13.10 -5.23
C ASP A 333 9.08 12.83 -6.29
N LYS A 334 8.71 11.56 -6.46
CA LYS A 334 7.65 11.11 -7.35
C LYS A 334 6.76 10.09 -6.65
N LEU A 335 5.46 10.17 -6.92
CA LEU A 335 4.49 9.19 -6.46
C LEU A 335 4.20 8.20 -7.60
N TYR A 336 4.49 6.93 -7.34
CA TYR A 336 4.29 5.83 -8.29
C TYR A 336 2.99 5.09 -8.00
N LEU A 337 2.30 4.70 -9.05
CA LEU A 337 1.13 3.82 -9.01
C LEU A 337 1.48 2.50 -9.70
N VAL A 338 1.25 1.38 -9.01
CA VAL A 338 1.68 0.06 -9.47
C VAL A 338 0.53 -0.92 -9.48
N GLY A 339 0.26 -1.51 -10.64
CA GLY A 339 -0.69 -2.60 -10.80
C GLY A 339 -2.13 -2.24 -10.48
N GLY A 340 -2.83 -3.17 -9.85
CA GLY A 340 -4.24 -3.09 -9.55
C GLY A 340 -5.12 -3.67 -10.64
N PHE A 341 -6.39 -3.96 -10.31
CA PHE A 341 -7.42 -4.26 -11.30
C PHE A 341 -8.02 -2.97 -11.85
N GLY A 342 -8.32 -2.97 -13.13
CA GLY A 342 -8.92 -1.85 -13.84
C GLY A 342 -10.43 -1.70 -13.60
N PRO A 343 -11.14 -1.00 -14.50
CA PRO A 343 -12.56 -0.63 -14.33
C PRO A 343 -13.52 -1.80 -14.13
N ASP A 344 -13.19 -2.98 -14.64
CA ASP A 344 -14.01 -4.20 -14.49
C ASP A 344 -13.81 -4.89 -13.11
N GLY A 345 -12.83 -4.45 -12.33
CA GLY A 345 -12.48 -5.04 -11.04
C GLY A 345 -11.83 -6.43 -11.12
N LYS A 346 -11.40 -6.86 -12.30
CA LYS A 346 -10.89 -8.22 -12.56
C LYS A 346 -9.63 -8.28 -13.41
N THR A 347 -9.47 -7.37 -14.37
CA THR A 347 -8.34 -7.35 -15.31
C THR A 347 -7.19 -6.57 -14.73
N PRO A 348 -6.01 -7.20 -14.54
CA PRO A 348 -4.86 -6.53 -13.97
C PRO A 348 -4.24 -5.53 -14.96
N CYS A 349 -3.75 -4.42 -14.42
CA CYS A 349 -3.08 -3.37 -15.18
C CYS A 349 -1.58 -3.63 -15.23
N PRO A 350 -0.99 -3.74 -16.42
CA PRO A 350 0.43 -4.07 -16.56
C PRO A 350 1.35 -2.84 -16.54
N GLU A 351 0.93 -1.75 -15.95
CA GLU A 351 1.62 -0.47 -16.03
C GLU A 351 2.08 0.02 -14.66
N ILE A 352 3.21 0.72 -14.67
CA ILE A 352 3.63 1.61 -13.59
C ILE A 352 3.46 3.03 -14.08
N CYS A 353 2.79 3.85 -13.28
CA CYS A 353 2.52 5.25 -13.58
C CYS A 353 3.15 6.17 -12.53
N VAL A 354 3.35 7.42 -12.88
CA VAL A 354 3.70 8.49 -11.95
C VAL A 354 2.60 9.55 -11.91
N LEU A 355 2.37 10.14 -10.74
CA LEU A 355 1.43 11.24 -10.59
C LEU A 355 2.03 12.50 -11.20
N GLU A 356 1.32 13.09 -12.13
CA GLU A 356 1.65 14.35 -12.79
C GLU A 356 0.64 15.42 -12.38
N ILE A 357 1.14 16.50 -11.78
CA ILE A 357 0.37 17.68 -11.38
C ILE A 357 1.05 18.86 -12.06
N PRO A 358 0.41 19.48 -13.08
CA PRO A 358 0.98 20.60 -13.82
C PRO A 358 1.24 21.85 -12.99
#